data_ee2eceabb43b1ffe5f8cd471d2be8457
#
_entry.id   ee2eceabb43b1ffe5f8cd471d2be8457
#
_cell.length_a   1.000
_cell.length_b   1.000
_cell.length_c   1.000
_cell.angle_alpha   90.00
_cell.angle_beta   90.00
_cell.angle_gamma   90.00
#
_symmetry.space_group_name_H-M   'P 1'
#
loop_
_entity.id
_entity.type
_entity.pdbx_description
1 polymer ?
#
loop_
_entity_poly.entity_id
_entity_poly.type
_entity_poly.pdbx_seq_one_letter_code
_entity_poly.pdbx_strand_id
1 'polypeptide(L)'
;IFNRQTLLLVIVGFFTFGAGYIVALQFGETFSSHDHSTGRSTINDVEIIHNHEPLEITDNIEFDFELIQADSNDWNIFLNIKGLKFSPENVGRKHVAGQGHAHVFVDGIKHGRIYSNWYHLGPVNIDSEITVTLNSNNHKVFFRNGKPVQASHKLTK
;
A
#
# COMPACT_ATOMS: atom_id res chain seq x y z
N ILE A 1 -6.55 43.57 44.16
CA ILE A 1 -8.00 43.37 44.44
C ILE A 1 -8.64 42.97 43.09
N PHE A 2 -8.88 41.72 42.92
CA PHE A 2 -9.52 41.23 41.68
C PHE A 2 -11.02 41.61 41.71
N ASN A 3 -11.49 42.24 40.64
CA ASN A 3 -12.89 42.62 40.47
C ASN A 3 -13.73 41.35 40.28
N ARG A 4 -14.97 41.29 40.85
CA ARG A 4 -15.90 40.16 40.76
C ARG A 4 -16.12 39.69 39.31
N GLN A 5 -16.07 40.58 38.32
CA GLN A 5 -16.20 40.23 36.90
C GLN A 5 -14.97 39.53 36.36
N THR A 6 -13.76 39.86 36.78
CA THR A 6 -12.53 39.18 36.39
C THR A 6 -12.47 37.79 36.95
N LEU A 7 -12.95 37.58 38.19
CA LEU A 7 -13.01 36.25 38.79
C LEU A 7 -14.01 35.33 38.05
N LEU A 8 -15.14 35.87 37.61
CA LEU A 8 -16.15 35.11 36.89
C LEU A 8 -15.65 34.64 35.51
N LEU A 9 -14.91 35.50 34.79
CA LEU A 9 -14.29 35.16 33.50
C LEU A 9 -13.23 34.08 33.63
N VAL A 10 -12.42 34.08 34.70
CA VAL A 10 -11.42 33.07 34.96
C VAL A 10 -12.08 31.73 35.26
N ILE A 11 -13.15 31.72 36.08
CA ILE A 11 -13.89 30.48 36.41
C ILE A 11 -14.58 29.90 35.17
N VAL A 12 -15.21 30.71 34.33
CA VAL A 12 -15.83 30.26 33.07
C VAL A 12 -14.77 29.71 32.11
N GLY A 13 -13.60 30.37 32.01
CA GLY A 13 -12.49 29.90 31.17
C GLY A 13 -11.97 28.53 31.61
N PHE A 14 -11.81 28.30 32.90
CA PHE A 14 -11.38 26.99 33.42
C PHE A 14 -12.42 25.89 33.18
N PHE A 15 -13.72 26.18 33.35
CA PHE A 15 -14.76 25.18 33.08
C PHE A 15 -14.89 24.81 31.62
N THR A 16 -14.77 25.74 30.70
CA THR A 16 -14.83 25.47 29.26
C THR A 16 -13.61 24.67 28.78
N PHE A 17 -12.41 24.99 29.30
CA PHE A 17 -11.20 24.27 28.96
C PHE A 17 -11.18 22.85 29.56
N GLY A 18 -11.65 22.69 30.83
CA GLY A 18 -11.74 21.39 31.47
C GLY A 18 -12.77 20.47 30.82
N ALA A 19 -13.95 21.01 30.45
CA ALA A 19 -14.98 20.24 29.76
C ALA A 19 -14.51 19.79 28.35
N GLY A 20 -13.80 20.65 27.61
CA GLY A 20 -13.21 20.30 26.32
C GLY A 20 -12.16 19.18 26.42
N TYR A 21 -11.35 19.19 27.47
CA TYR A 21 -10.35 18.16 27.70
C TYR A 21 -10.97 16.80 28.06
N ILE A 22 -12.01 16.78 28.91
CA ILE A 22 -12.72 15.55 29.28
C ILE A 22 -13.44 14.96 28.07
N VAL A 23 -14.07 15.78 27.23
CA VAL A 23 -14.72 15.33 26.01
C VAL A 23 -13.69 14.74 25.03
N ALA A 24 -12.51 15.39 24.88
CA ALA A 24 -11.43 14.86 24.04
C ALA A 24 -10.93 13.48 24.52
N LEU A 25 -10.87 13.24 25.83
CA LEU A 25 -10.50 11.94 26.40
C LEU A 25 -11.58 10.86 26.18
N GLN A 26 -12.85 11.23 26.13
CA GLN A 26 -13.94 10.27 25.91
C GLN A 26 -14.13 9.91 24.42
N PHE A 27 -13.80 10.80 23.50
CA PHE A 27 -13.89 10.55 22.05
C PHE A 27 -12.58 10.09 21.42
N GLY A 28 -11.48 10.07 22.18
CA GLY A 28 -10.16 9.64 21.70
C GLY A 28 -10.02 8.13 21.48
N GLU A 29 -10.97 7.31 21.92
CA GLU A 29 -10.84 5.84 21.87
C GLU A 29 -11.63 5.16 20.74
N THR A 30 -12.23 5.89 19.81
CA THR A 30 -12.97 5.28 18.70
C THR A 30 -12.34 5.48 17.32
N PHE A 31 -11.15 6.05 17.23
CA PHE A 31 -10.32 5.83 16.07
C PHE A 31 -9.56 4.52 16.29
N SER A 32 -10.20 3.41 15.91
CA SER A 32 -9.49 2.17 15.64
C SER A 32 -8.33 2.55 14.71
N SER A 33 -7.14 2.67 15.29
CA SER A 33 -5.92 2.61 14.52
C SER A 33 -6.00 1.31 13.75
N HIS A 34 -6.18 1.37 12.44
CA HIS A 34 -5.80 0.26 11.62
C HIS A 34 -4.33 0.04 11.95
N ASP A 35 -4.12 -0.97 12.75
CA ASP A 35 -2.82 -1.47 13.13
C ASP A 35 -2.09 -1.84 11.82
N HIS A 36 -1.33 -0.89 11.30
CA HIS A 36 -0.23 -1.21 10.44
C HIS A 36 0.81 -1.80 11.38
N SER A 37 0.56 -3.05 11.82
CA SER A 37 1.58 -3.84 12.46
C SER A 37 2.73 -3.91 11.46
N THR A 38 3.69 -3.00 11.67
CA THR A 38 5.04 -3.20 11.21
C THR A 38 5.56 -4.40 11.97
N GLY A 39 5.15 -5.58 11.52
CA GLY A 39 5.79 -6.81 11.88
C GLY A 39 7.25 -6.65 11.49
N ARG A 40 8.07 -6.35 12.48
CA ARG A 40 9.52 -6.43 12.39
C ARG A 40 9.86 -7.90 12.19
N SER A 41 9.73 -8.36 10.94
CA SER A 41 10.16 -9.69 10.53
C SER A 41 11.67 -9.66 10.39
N THR A 42 12.31 -10.51 11.14
CA THR A 42 13.75 -10.75 11.12
C THR A 42 14.14 -11.32 9.76
N ILE A 43 15.27 -10.83 9.27
CA ILE A 43 15.98 -11.15 8.03
C ILE A 43 16.13 -12.66 7.83
N ASN A 44 15.18 -13.31 7.15
CA ASN A 44 15.30 -14.65 6.55
C ASN A 44 14.13 -14.92 5.59
N ASP A 45 13.70 -13.96 4.76
CA ASP A 45 12.45 -14.10 4.05
C ASP A 45 12.53 -13.84 2.55
N VAL A 46 12.95 -14.88 1.84
CA VAL A 46 12.46 -15.20 0.48
C VAL A 46 10.92 -15.42 0.49
N GLU A 47 10.26 -15.30 1.62
CA GLU A 47 8.89 -15.70 1.92
C GLU A 47 7.82 -14.60 1.74
N ILE A 48 8.21 -13.36 1.44
CA ILE A 48 7.26 -12.24 1.40
C ILE A 48 6.31 -12.28 0.18
N ILE A 49 6.71 -12.94 -0.89
CA ILE A 49 5.85 -13.15 -2.06
C ILE A 49 4.75 -14.21 -1.79
N HIS A 50 4.96 -15.12 -0.85
CA HIS A 50 4.08 -16.27 -0.62
C HIS A 50 3.01 -16.09 0.46
N ASN A 51 3.00 -14.98 1.20
CA ASN A 51 2.09 -14.82 2.35
C ASN A 51 0.69 -14.27 1.97
N HIS A 52 0.39 -14.10 0.69
CA HIS A 52 -0.96 -13.80 0.22
C HIS A 52 -1.61 -15.08 -0.32
N GLU A 53 -2.74 -15.46 0.26
CA GLU A 53 -3.55 -16.58 -0.22
C GLU A 53 -3.74 -16.48 -1.75
N PRO A 54 -3.44 -17.54 -2.53
CA PRO A 54 -3.57 -17.51 -3.97
C PRO A 54 -5.03 -17.43 -4.40
N LEU A 55 -5.27 -16.75 -5.51
CA LEU A 55 -6.55 -16.76 -6.22
C LEU A 55 -6.33 -17.30 -7.62
N GLU A 56 -6.76 -18.55 -7.86
CA GLU A 56 -6.68 -19.12 -9.20
C GLU A 56 -7.66 -18.40 -10.14
N ILE A 57 -7.18 -18.00 -11.31
CA ILE A 57 -7.94 -17.30 -12.32
C ILE A 57 -7.95 -18.07 -13.64
N THR A 58 -9.06 -17.99 -14.35
CA THR A 58 -9.23 -18.52 -15.71
C THR A 58 -9.09 -17.43 -16.77
N ASP A 59 -9.11 -16.17 -16.36
CA ASP A 59 -9.04 -15.02 -17.26
C ASP A 59 -7.71 -15.01 -18.02
N ASN A 60 -7.78 -14.63 -19.30
CA ASN A 60 -6.58 -14.46 -20.11
C ASN A 60 -5.96 -13.09 -19.86
N ILE A 61 -5.12 -13.00 -18.84
CA ILE A 61 -4.34 -11.79 -18.54
C ILE A 61 -2.96 -11.93 -19.17
N GLU A 62 -2.63 -11.07 -20.12
CA GLU A 62 -1.27 -10.90 -20.63
C GLU A 62 -0.60 -9.79 -19.81
N PHE A 63 0.61 -10.06 -19.34
CA PHE A 63 1.29 -9.14 -18.45
C PHE A 63 2.82 -9.22 -18.61
N ASP A 64 3.43 -8.05 -18.74
CA ASP A 64 4.87 -7.80 -18.64
C ASP A 64 5.09 -6.33 -18.27
N PHE A 65 6.34 -5.93 -17.99
CA PHE A 65 6.67 -4.55 -17.71
C PHE A 65 8.05 -4.15 -18.27
N GLU A 66 8.26 -2.87 -18.42
CA GLU A 66 9.51 -2.26 -18.84
C GLU A 66 10.07 -1.39 -17.73
N LEU A 67 11.39 -1.42 -17.55
CA LEU A 67 12.13 -0.51 -16.67
C LEU A 67 12.68 0.64 -17.53
N ILE A 68 12.25 1.86 -17.23
CA ILE A 68 12.60 3.06 -17.98
C ILE A 68 13.38 4.00 -17.08
N GLN A 69 14.63 4.24 -17.42
CA GLN A 69 15.47 5.18 -16.69
C GLN A 69 14.95 6.61 -16.85
N ALA A 70 14.67 7.29 -15.74
CA ALA A 70 14.22 8.67 -15.71
C ALA A 70 15.39 9.64 -15.52
N ASP A 71 16.38 9.27 -14.69
CA ASP A 71 17.62 9.99 -14.43
C ASP A 71 18.71 8.97 -14.00
N SER A 72 19.91 9.42 -13.67
CA SER A 72 21.12 8.59 -13.46
C SER A 72 20.92 7.37 -12.54
N ASN A 73 20.05 7.45 -11.55
CA ASN A 73 19.70 6.34 -10.65
C ASN A 73 18.20 6.26 -10.35
N ASP A 74 17.38 6.93 -11.14
CA ASP A 74 15.94 7.04 -10.94
C ASP A 74 15.18 6.30 -12.04
N TRP A 75 14.19 5.51 -11.68
CA TRP A 75 13.54 4.56 -12.57
C TRP A 75 12.02 4.65 -12.52
N ASN A 76 11.42 4.42 -13.67
CA ASN A 76 9.99 4.22 -13.81
C ASN A 76 9.70 2.78 -14.27
N ILE A 77 8.53 2.28 -13.91
CA ILE A 77 7.97 1.05 -14.45
C ILE A 77 6.83 1.42 -15.39
N PHE A 78 6.83 0.85 -16.59
CA PHE A 78 5.67 0.87 -17.48
C PHE A 78 5.10 -0.54 -17.60
N LEU A 79 3.83 -0.72 -17.21
CA LEU A 79 3.14 -2.00 -17.23
C LEU A 79 2.37 -2.21 -18.54
N ASN A 80 2.72 -3.26 -19.26
CA ASN A 80 1.99 -3.78 -20.41
C ASN A 80 0.99 -4.83 -19.91
N ILE A 81 -0.27 -4.45 -19.76
CA ILE A 81 -1.34 -5.30 -19.23
C ILE A 81 -2.51 -5.35 -20.21
N LYS A 82 -3.01 -6.58 -20.47
CA LYS A 82 -4.28 -6.83 -21.13
C LYS A 82 -5.12 -7.80 -20.29
N GLY A 83 -6.43 -7.63 -20.32
CA GLY A 83 -7.37 -8.50 -19.59
C GLY A 83 -7.55 -8.16 -18.11
N LEU A 84 -6.86 -7.15 -17.58
CA LEU A 84 -7.04 -6.64 -16.20
C LEU A 84 -7.27 -5.13 -16.23
N LYS A 85 -8.28 -4.67 -15.49
CA LYS A 85 -8.55 -3.26 -15.22
C LYS A 85 -8.06 -2.91 -13.80
N PHE A 86 -7.20 -1.90 -13.68
CA PHE A 86 -6.88 -1.33 -12.37
C PHE A 86 -8.12 -0.69 -11.74
N SER A 87 -8.36 -1.01 -10.48
CA SER A 87 -9.54 -0.55 -9.73
C SER A 87 -9.15 -0.11 -8.32
N PRO A 88 -8.44 1.03 -8.18
CA PRO A 88 -8.02 1.55 -6.88
C PRO A 88 -9.20 1.78 -5.93
N GLU A 89 -10.35 2.14 -6.47
CA GLU A 89 -11.60 2.35 -5.73
C GLU A 89 -12.15 1.07 -5.06
N ASN A 90 -11.72 -0.10 -5.51
CA ASN A 90 -12.18 -1.41 -5.01
C ASN A 90 -11.14 -2.14 -4.17
N VAL A 91 -9.99 -1.54 -3.90
CA VAL A 91 -8.93 -2.15 -3.07
C VAL A 91 -9.43 -2.40 -1.66
N GLY A 92 -9.15 -3.61 -1.13
CA GLY A 92 -9.64 -4.08 0.17
C GLY A 92 -11.09 -4.58 0.15
N ARG A 93 -11.78 -4.50 -0.99
CA ARG A 93 -13.16 -5.00 -1.14
C ARG A 93 -13.18 -6.41 -1.72
N LYS A 94 -14.36 -7.01 -1.77
CA LYS A 94 -14.58 -8.30 -2.43
C LYS A 94 -14.04 -8.26 -3.85
N HIS A 95 -13.36 -9.33 -4.27
CA HIS A 95 -12.82 -9.45 -5.62
C HIS A 95 -13.93 -9.37 -6.68
N VAL A 96 -13.64 -8.66 -7.76
CA VAL A 96 -14.43 -8.59 -8.99
C VAL A 96 -13.55 -9.12 -10.13
N ALA A 97 -14.06 -10.08 -10.91
CA ALA A 97 -13.32 -10.66 -12.03
C ALA A 97 -12.87 -9.58 -13.03
N GLY A 98 -11.68 -9.70 -13.57
CA GLY A 98 -11.07 -8.72 -14.47
C GLY A 98 -10.63 -7.41 -13.81
N GLN A 99 -10.71 -7.30 -12.48
CA GLN A 99 -10.27 -6.13 -11.73
C GLN A 99 -9.19 -6.49 -10.72
N GLY A 100 -8.29 -5.53 -10.47
CA GLY A 100 -7.22 -5.73 -9.50
C GLY A 100 -6.24 -4.56 -9.43
N HIS A 101 -5.07 -4.86 -8.91
CA HIS A 101 -3.93 -3.95 -8.82
C HIS A 101 -2.63 -4.77 -8.93
N ALA A 102 -1.49 -4.08 -8.97
CA ALA A 102 -0.21 -4.78 -8.92
C ALA A 102 0.57 -4.44 -7.64
N HIS A 103 1.46 -5.33 -7.24
CA HIS A 103 2.48 -5.05 -6.23
C HIS A 103 3.85 -5.08 -6.88
N VAL A 104 4.72 -4.17 -6.49
CA VAL A 104 6.12 -4.15 -6.90
C VAL A 104 7.02 -4.49 -5.73
N PHE A 105 8.05 -5.28 -6.02
CA PHE A 105 9.08 -5.73 -5.08
C PHE A 105 10.45 -5.39 -5.66
N VAL A 106 11.37 -5.00 -4.81
CA VAL A 106 12.79 -4.80 -5.12
C VAL A 106 13.58 -5.78 -4.25
N ASP A 107 14.33 -6.67 -4.87
CA ASP A 107 15.08 -7.73 -4.18
C ASP A 107 14.22 -8.53 -3.18
N GLY A 108 12.95 -8.84 -3.57
CA GLY A 108 11.98 -9.55 -2.75
C GLY A 108 11.27 -8.72 -1.67
N ILE A 109 11.68 -7.48 -1.45
CA ILE A 109 11.07 -6.57 -0.46
C ILE A 109 9.97 -5.76 -1.15
N LYS A 110 8.77 -5.75 -0.57
CA LYS A 110 7.64 -4.98 -1.10
C LYS A 110 7.96 -3.48 -1.10
N HIS A 111 7.99 -2.89 -2.29
CA HIS A 111 8.23 -1.47 -2.48
C HIS A 111 6.93 -0.65 -2.51
N GLY A 112 5.87 -1.17 -3.17
CA GLY A 112 4.63 -0.43 -3.27
C GLY A 112 3.50 -1.18 -3.98
N ARG A 113 2.41 -0.42 -4.22
CA ARG A 113 1.25 -0.85 -4.99
C ARG A 113 1.12 -0.01 -6.25
N ILE A 114 0.68 -0.63 -7.33
CA ILE A 114 0.55 -0.01 -8.64
C ILE A 114 -0.93 -0.05 -9.05
N TYR A 115 -1.48 1.10 -9.43
CA TYR A 115 -2.87 1.30 -9.82
C TYR A 115 -3.04 1.92 -11.21
N SER A 116 -1.93 2.04 -11.95
CA SER A 116 -1.91 2.58 -13.32
C SER A 116 -0.82 1.88 -14.13
N ASN A 117 -0.76 2.13 -15.43
CA ASN A 117 0.31 1.58 -16.26
C ASN A 117 1.68 2.19 -15.95
N TRP A 118 1.72 3.37 -15.33
CA TRP A 118 2.95 4.03 -14.94
C TRP A 118 3.13 4.02 -13.43
N TYR A 119 4.34 3.71 -13.00
CA TYR A 119 4.72 3.75 -11.59
C TYR A 119 6.14 4.32 -11.45
N HIS A 120 6.27 5.35 -10.62
CA HIS A 120 7.58 5.89 -10.27
C HIS A 120 8.24 5.00 -9.21
N LEU A 121 9.27 4.27 -9.62
CA LEU A 121 9.99 3.34 -8.75
C LEU A 121 10.98 4.08 -7.86
N GLY A 122 11.53 5.20 -8.34
CA GLY A 122 12.55 5.96 -7.65
C GLY A 122 13.97 5.38 -7.82
N PRO A 123 14.89 5.76 -6.93
CA PRO A 123 16.27 5.29 -6.98
C PRO A 123 16.39 3.82 -6.57
N VAL A 124 16.96 3.01 -7.43
CA VAL A 124 17.22 1.58 -7.23
C VAL A 124 18.64 1.24 -7.67
N ASN A 125 19.29 0.35 -6.95
CA ASN A 125 20.63 -0.09 -7.28
C ASN A 125 20.66 -0.92 -8.57
N ILE A 126 21.70 -0.75 -9.36
CA ILE A 126 21.99 -1.65 -10.48
C ILE A 126 22.16 -3.06 -9.95
N ASP A 127 21.75 -4.03 -10.75
CA ASP A 127 21.68 -5.47 -10.44
C ASP A 127 20.54 -5.90 -9.50
N SER A 128 19.73 -4.98 -8.95
CA SER A 128 18.52 -5.35 -8.23
C SER A 128 17.52 -6.08 -9.13
N GLU A 129 16.81 -7.05 -8.54
CA GLU A 129 15.70 -7.74 -9.17
C GLU A 129 14.38 -7.01 -8.87
N ILE A 130 13.70 -6.58 -9.91
CA ILE A 130 12.38 -5.98 -9.81
C ILE A 130 11.34 -7.04 -10.16
N THR A 131 10.46 -7.33 -9.22
CA THR A 131 9.34 -8.25 -9.44
C THR A 131 8.02 -7.52 -9.30
N VAL A 132 7.12 -7.75 -10.25
CA VAL A 132 5.75 -7.23 -10.19
C VAL A 132 4.79 -8.39 -10.22
N THR A 133 3.85 -8.42 -9.25
CA THR A 133 2.78 -9.41 -9.16
C THR A 133 1.43 -8.76 -9.43
N LEU A 134 0.51 -9.49 -10.03
CA LEU A 134 -0.88 -9.06 -10.16
C LEU A 134 -1.73 -9.61 -9.01
N ASN A 135 -2.55 -8.74 -8.44
CA ASN A 135 -3.32 -9.00 -7.24
C ASN A 135 -4.80 -8.62 -7.40
N SER A 136 -5.66 -9.41 -6.80
CA SER A 136 -7.10 -9.15 -6.68
C SER A 136 -7.40 -7.96 -5.77
N ASN A 137 -8.62 -7.45 -5.80
CA ASN A 137 -9.04 -6.33 -4.95
C ASN A 137 -8.86 -6.60 -3.45
N ASN A 138 -9.00 -7.86 -3.00
CA ASN A 138 -8.77 -8.30 -1.63
C ASN A 138 -7.34 -8.82 -1.37
N HIS A 139 -6.37 -8.37 -2.15
CA HIS A 139 -4.93 -8.61 -2.02
C HIS A 139 -4.44 -10.04 -2.25
N LYS A 140 -5.27 -10.97 -2.73
CA LYS A 140 -4.79 -12.30 -3.12
C LYS A 140 -3.97 -12.21 -4.40
N VAL A 141 -2.85 -12.90 -4.47
CA VAL A 141 -2.05 -12.99 -5.71
C VAL A 141 -2.83 -13.80 -6.75
N PHE A 142 -2.91 -13.34 -7.97
CA PHE A 142 -3.46 -14.12 -9.06
C PHE A 142 -2.54 -15.28 -9.42
N PHE A 143 -3.12 -16.45 -9.52
CA PHE A 143 -2.44 -17.65 -9.99
C PHE A 143 -3.08 -18.16 -11.27
N ARG A 144 -2.28 -18.74 -12.13
CA ARG A 144 -2.73 -19.44 -13.34
C ARG A 144 -1.96 -20.75 -13.46
N ASN A 145 -2.69 -21.86 -13.54
CA ASN A 145 -2.12 -23.21 -13.59
C ASN A 145 -1.13 -23.46 -12.43
N GLY A 146 -1.50 -23.02 -11.22
CA GLY A 146 -0.70 -23.18 -10.01
C GLY A 146 0.55 -22.29 -9.94
N LYS A 147 0.71 -21.31 -10.82
CA LYS A 147 1.84 -20.38 -10.82
C LYS A 147 1.36 -18.94 -10.63
N PRO A 148 2.08 -18.09 -9.88
CA PRO A 148 1.73 -16.69 -9.74
C PRO A 148 1.80 -15.98 -11.08
N VAL A 149 0.86 -15.06 -11.31
CA VAL A 149 0.89 -14.14 -12.44
C VAL A 149 1.82 -12.99 -12.05
N GLN A 150 3.07 -13.13 -12.43
CA GLN A 150 4.14 -12.18 -12.13
C GLN A 150 5.15 -12.09 -13.29
N ALA A 151 5.88 -10.99 -13.32
CA ALA A 151 7.06 -10.80 -14.16
C ALA A 151 8.22 -10.31 -13.29
N SER A 152 9.45 -10.66 -13.67
CA SER A 152 10.67 -10.22 -13.00
C SER A 152 11.71 -9.79 -14.01
N HIS A 153 12.31 -8.63 -13.78
CA HIS A 153 13.41 -8.11 -14.58
C HIS A 153 14.57 -7.67 -13.68
N LYS A 154 15.78 -8.02 -14.08
CA LYS A 154 16.98 -7.54 -13.43
C LYS A 154 17.35 -6.17 -14.02
N LEU A 155 17.61 -5.20 -13.14
CA LEU A 155 17.99 -3.87 -13.52
C LEU A 155 19.44 -3.90 -14.00
N THR A 156 19.65 -3.64 -15.27
CA THR A 156 20.97 -3.61 -15.91
C THR A 156 21.27 -2.23 -16.48
N LYS A 157 22.56 -1.91 -16.61
CA LYS A 157 22.99 -0.68 -17.32
C LYS A 157 22.73 -0.77 -18.80
#